data_e17dde25ad8c2ceb613e090a77188a0c
#
_entry.id   e17dde25ad8c2ceb613e090a77188a0c
#
_cell.length_a   1.000
_cell.length_b   1.000
_cell.length_c   1.000
_cell.angle_alpha   90.00
_cell.angle_beta   90.00
_cell.angle_gamma   90.00
#
_symmetry.space_group_name_H-M   'P 1'
#
loop_
_entity.id
_entity.type
_entity.pdbx_description
1 polymer ?
#
loop_
_entity_poly.entity_id
_entity_poly.type
_entity_poly.pdbx_seq_one_letter_code
_entity_poly.pdbx_strand_id
1 'polypeptide(L)'
;VTAGKHVPLEHRLVYVQVVEGLIQHGLQGRVSPRLKTRLRQVGLDVDRPLLPAYSVLMWTQCLRVIAEETWPGMSLEESFRHLAAAHVEGYGRTLIGRAVYGVMRLLGPRRLVQRMPQTLRGTDNYTEVELVEKGPTTFEMRMNSVLDCPGYSESLFEHMIRVGGGESPQVTTLSVEDGHTTYLLTWTER
;
A
#
# COMPACT_ATOMS: atom_id res chain seq x y z
N VAL A 1 5.97 -8.76 -24.48
CA VAL A 1 5.93 -7.60 -23.58
C VAL A 1 4.86 -6.68 -24.12
N THR A 2 3.64 -6.76 -23.60
CA THR A 2 2.57 -5.79 -23.87
C THR A 2 2.95 -4.52 -23.15
N ALA A 3 3.27 -3.46 -23.91
CA ALA A 3 3.45 -2.12 -23.34
C ALA A 3 2.20 -1.78 -22.52
N GLY A 4 2.36 -1.67 -21.20
CA GLY A 4 1.29 -1.25 -20.31
C GLY A 4 0.77 0.11 -20.76
N LYS A 5 -0.55 0.32 -20.68
CA LYS A 5 -1.12 1.65 -20.96
C LYS A 5 -0.61 2.62 -19.91
N HIS A 6 0.33 3.47 -20.28
CA HIS A 6 0.76 4.56 -19.40
C HIS A 6 -0.46 5.44 -19.05
N VAL A 7 -0.90 5.36 -17.80
CA VAL A 7 -2.01 6.19 -17.29
C VAL A 7 -1.42 7.52 -16.80
N PRO A 8 -1.78 8.67 -17.40
CA PRO A 8 -1.36 9.98 -16.93
C PRO A 8 -1.75 10.20 -15.46
N LEU A 9 -0.95 10.96 -14.71
CA LEU A 9 -1.10 11.14 -13.25
C LEU A 9 -2.50 11.61 -12.85
N GLU A 10 -3.08 12.53 -13.62
CA GLU A 10 -4.42 13.08 -13.40
C GLU A 10 -5.56 12.06 -13.58
N HIS A 11 -5.29 10.94 -14.25
CA HIS A 11 -6.24 9.85 -14.48
C HIS A 11 -5.97 8.61 -13.62
N ARG A 12 -4.96 8.67 -12.74
CA ARG A 12 -4.65 7.57 -11.83
C ARG A 12 -5.64 7.51 -10.68
N LEU A 13 -6.23 6.35 -10.48
CA LEU A 13 -7.28 6.10 -9.51
C LEU A 13 -6.91 4.95 -8.57
N VAL A 14 -7.19 5.13 -7.30
CA VAL A 14 -7.16 4.09 -6.26
C VAL A 14 -8.58 3.60 -6.02
N TYR A 15 -8.78 2.28 -5.97
CA TYR A 15 -10.12 1.69 -5.83
C TYR A 15 -10.61 1.70 -4.37
N VAL A 16 -11.95 1.67 -4.23
CA VAL A 16 -12.64 1.80 -2.94
C VAL A 16 -12.16 0.83 -1.87
N GLN A 17 -11.83 -0.43 -2.20
CA GLN A 17 -11.39 -1.42 -1.22
C GLN A 17 -10.09 -1.05 -0.51
N VAL A 18 -9.22 -0.27 -1.16
CA VAL A 18 -8.00 0.26 -0.55
C VAL A 18 -8.36 1.30 0.50
N VAL A 19 -9.24 2.25 0.13
CA VAL A 19 -9.70 3.32 1.02
C VAL A 19 -10.51 2.74 2.19
N GLU A 20 -11.44 1.82 1.91
CA GLU A 20 -12.24 1.11 2.90
C GLU A 20 -11.35 0.35 3.90
N GLY A 21 -10.38 -0.39 3.39
CA GLY A 21 -9.44 -1.16 4.21
C GLY A 21 -8.76 -0.30 5.27
N LEU A 22 -8.26 0.87 4.89
CA LEU A 22 -7.62 1.77 5.84
C LEU A 22 -8.64 2.49 6.73
N ILE A 23 -9.62 3.18 6.16
CA ILE A 23 -10.51 4.09 6.89
C ILE A 23 -11.44 3.32 7.85
N GLN A 24 -12.09 2.26 7.37
CA GLN A 24 -13.10 1.54 8.16
C GLN A 24 -12.49 0.46 9.06
N HIS A 25 -11.37 -0.13 8.65
CA HIS A 25 -10.79 -1.28 9.33
C HIS A 25 -9.40 -1.03 9.92
N GLY A 26 -8.53 -0.29 9.25
CA GLY A 26 -7.16 -0.04 9.70
C GLY A 26 -7.07 0.97 10.84
N LEU A 27 -7.84 2.05 10.76
CA LEU A 27 -7.77 3.13 11.75
C LEU A 27 -8.58 2.89 13.03
N GLN A 28 -9.47 1.92 13.08
CA GLN A 28 -10.25 1.44 14.23
C GLN A 28 -10.37 2.42 15.41
N GLY A 29 -11.41 3.24 15.40
CA GLY A 29 -11.68 4.20 16.48
C GLY A 29 -10.73 5.40 16.56
N ARG A 30 -9.70 5.47 15.72
CA ARG A 30 -8.75 6.59 15.64
C ARG A 30 -9.22 7.73 14.73
N VAL A 31 -10.39 7.59 14.09
CA VAL A 31 -10.97 8.63 13.23
C VAL A 31 -11.66 9.68 14.07
N SER A 32 -10.89 10.60 14.63
CA SER A 32 -11.38 11.72 15.45
C SER A 32 -12.21 12.72 14.63
N PRO A 33 -13.06 13.56 15.28
CA PRO A 33 -13.77 14.64 14.59
C PRO A 33 -12.83 15.60 13.84
N ARG A 34 -11.64 15.86 14.38
CA ARG A 34 -10.61 16.68 13.75
C ARG A 34 -10.07 16.02 12.48
N LEU A 35 -9.75 14.72 12.53
CA LEU A 35 -9.31 13.96 11.36
C LEU A 35 -10.38 13.96 10.27
N LYS A 36 -11.67 13.72 10.62
CA LYS A 36 -12.78 13.81 9.66
C LYS A 36 -12.85 15.17 8.95
N THR A 37 -12.70 16.25 9.72
CA THR A 37 -12.72 17.61 9.16
C THR A 37 -11.57 17.82 8.18
N ARG A 38 -10.35 17.40 8.53
CA ARG A 38 -9.18 17.51 7.64
C ARG A 38 -9.31 16.65 6.39
N LEU A 39 -9.82 15.42 6.52
CA LEU A 39 -10.06 14.53 5.38
C LEU A 39 -11.08 15.13 4.41
N ARG A 40 -12.16 15.75 4.94
CA ARG A 40 -13.15 16.42 4.10
C ARG A 40 -12.55 17.62 3.33
N GLN A 41 -11.61 18.35 3.92
CA GLN A 41 -10.91 19.45 3.26
C GLN A 41 -10.06 19.00 2.07
N VAL A 42 -9.53 17.77 2.11
CA VAL A 42 -8.74 17.19 1.01
C VAL A 42 -9.59 16.31 0.07
N GLY A 43 -10.92 16.27 0.27
CA GLY A 43 -11.87 15.63 -0.66
C GLY A 43 -12.44 14.29 -0.22
N LEU A 44 -12.08 13.76 0.97
CA LEU A 44 -12.63 12.51 1.50
C LEU A 44 -13.61 12.76 2.65
N ASP A 45 -14.91 12.62 2.38
CA ASP A 45 -15.96 12.66 3.41
C ASP A 45 -16.27 11.24 3.90
N VAL A 46 -15.72 10.90 5.06
CA VAL A 46 -15.87 9.58 5.67
C VAL A 46 -17.23 9.34 6.32
N ASP A 47 -18.07 10.37 6.43
CA ASP A 47 -19.45 10.27 6.93
C ASP A 47 -20.46 9.97 5.81
N ARG A 48 -19.99 9.89 4.56
CA ARG A 48 -20.78 9.51 3.37
C ARG A 48 -20.35 8.15 2.84
N PRO A 49 -21.18 7.46 2.05
CA PRO A 49 -20.77 6.28 1.33
C PRO A 49 -19.52 6.56 0.48
N LEU A 50 -18.56 5.64 0.53
CA LEU A 50 -17.33 5.78 -0.25
C LEU A 50 -17.63 5.68 -1.75
N LEU A 51 -16.91 6.46 -2.55
CA LEU A 51 -16.96 6.41 -4.01
C LEU A 51 -16.25 5.15 -4.51
N PRO A 52 -16.58 4.63 -5.71
CA PRO A 52 -15.93 3.44 -6.28
C PRO A 52 -14.41 3.58 -6.46
N ALA A 53 -13.93 4.80 -6.69
CA ALA A 53 -12.52 5.12 -6.84
C ALA A 53 -12.23 6.59 -6.49
N TYR A 54 -10.96 6.87 -6.21
CA TYR A 54 -10.46 8.19 -5.82
C TYR A 54 -9.18 8.53 -6.58
N SER A 55 -8.97 9.81 -6.88
CA SER A 55 -7.70 10.28 -7.46
C SER A 55 -6.52 9.89 -6.56
N VAL A 56 -5.43 9.38 -7.16
CA VAL A 56 -4.21 9.04 -6.42
C VAL A 56 -3.61 10.26 -5.72
N LEU A 57 -3.71 11.44 -6.34
CA LEU A 57 -3.21 12.70 -5.73
C LEU A 57 -4.00 13.05 -4.46
N MET A 58 -5.33 12.96 -4.52
CA MET A 58 -6.17 13.16 -3.34
C MET A 58 -5.88 12.09 -2.27
N TRP A 59 -5.76 10.83 -2.68
CA TRP A 59 -5.47 9.74 -1.74
C TRP A 59 -4.13 9.92 -1.02
N THR A 60 -3.09 10.35 -1.73
CA THR A 60 -1.78 10.67 -1.13
C THR A 60 -1.90 11.79 -0.08
N GLN A 61 -2.72 12.82 -0.35
CA GLN A 61 -3.00 13.86 0.65
C GLN A 61 -3.76 13.31 1.87
N CYS A 62 -4.73 12.41 1.64
CA CYS A 62 -5.42 11.74 2.75
C CYS A 62 -4.45 10.93 3.62
N LEU A 63 -3.53 10.15 3.01
CA LEU A 63 -2.52 9.38 3.75
C LEU A 63 -1.65 10.30 4.63
N ARG A 64 -1.22 11.45 4.10
CA ARG A 64 -0.45 12.45 4.87
C ARG A 64 -1.25 13.00 6.05
N VAL A 65 -2.48 13.44 5.81
CA VAL A 65 -3.39 13.94 6.87
C VAL A 65 -3.60 12.89 7.96
N ILE A 66 -3.81 11.64 7.57
CA ILE A 66 -4.00 10.54 8.53
C ILE A 66 -2.73 10.30 9.35
N ALA A 67 -1.56 10.26 8.70
CA ALA A 67 -0.28 10.06 9.38
C ALA A 67 -0.03 11.14 10.43
N GLU A 68 -0.18 12.41 10.07
CA GLU A 68 0.01 13.56 10.98
C GLU A 68 -0.95 13.56 12.17
N GLU A 69 -2.22 13.23 11.95
CA GLU A 69 -3.25 13.30 13.00
C GLU A 69 -3.26 12.07 13.91
N THR A 70 -2.88 10.90 13.38
CA THR A 70 -2.97 9.64 14.13
C THR A 70 -1.75 9.40 15.00
N TRP A 71 -0.58 9.86 14.57
CA TRP A 71 0.70 9.70 15.28
C TRP A 71 1.41 11.06 15.49
N PRO A 72 0.81 11.98 16.25
CA PRO A 72 1.40 13.28 16.50
C PRO A 72 2.71 13.12 17.28
N GLY A 73 3.77 13.82 16.86
CA GLY A 73 5.08 13.79 17.49
C GLY A 73 6.06 12.75 16.95
N MET A 74 5.63 11.86 16.08
CA MET A 74 6.52 11.01 15.29
C MET A 74 7.04 11.75 14.06
N SER A 75 8.18 11.33 13.52
CA SER A 75 8.59 11.75 12.19
C SER A 75 7.54 11.32 11.16
N LEU A 76 7.48 12.03 10.03
CA LEU A 76 6.51 11.71 8.98
C LEU A 76 6.76 10.29 8.41
N GLU A 77 8.02 9.90 8.29
CA GLU A 77 8.38 8.55 7.83
C GLU A 77 7.89 7.47 8.79
N GLU A 78 8.14 7.61 10.10
CA GLU A 78 7.65 6.66 11.10
C GLU A 78 6.13 6.58 11.09
N SER A 79 5.44 7.71 10.99
CA SER A 79 3.98 7.76 10.90
C SER A 79 3.47 7.04 9.66
N PHE A 80 4.12 7.18 8.51
CA PHE A 80 3.77 6.46 7.29
C PHE A 80 4.05 4.96 7.41
N ARG A 81 5.12 4.54 8.08
CA ARG A 81 5.38 3.11 8.35
C ARG A 81 4.28 2.50 9.22
N HIS A 82 3.85 3.18 10.27
CA HIS A 82 2.71 2.76 11.09
C HIS A 82 1.40 2.73 10.30
N LEU A 83 1.19 3.71 9.44
CA LEU A 83 0.00 3.80 8.59
C LEU A 83 -0.06 2.63 7.60
N ALA A 84 1.05 2.26 6.98
CA ALA A 84 1.15 1.11 6.08
C ALA A 84 0.82 -0.20 6.80
N ALA A 85 1.33 -0.40 8.01
CA ALA A 85 1.00 -1.55 8.85
C ALA A 85 -0.51 -1.63 9.13
N ALA A 86 -1.11 -0.52 9.56
CA ALA A 86 -2.55 -0.42 9.79
C ALA A 86 -3.36 -0.67 8.51
N HIS A 87 -2.86 -0.22 7.35
CA HIS A 87 -3.51 -0.43 6.07
C HIS A 87 -3.53 -1.91 5.66
N VAL A 88 -2.40 -2.61 5.74
CA VAL A 88 -2.34 -4.06 5.45
C VAL A 88 -3.25 -4.84 6.39
N GLU A 89 -3.21 -4.54 7.69
CA GLU A 89 -4.09 -5.18 8.67
C GLU A 89 -5.57 -4.91 8.39
N GLY A 90 -5.91 -3.66 8.11
CA GLY A 90 -7.28 -3.25 7.79
C GLY A 90 -7.82 -3.86 6.50
N TYR A 91 -7.00 -3.88 5.43
CA TYR A 91 -7.37 -4.54 4.19
C TYR A 91 -7.69 -6.01 4.42
N GLY A 92 -6.89 -6.72 5.24
CA GLY A 92 -7.14 -8.12 5.60
C GLY A 92 -8.45 -8.37 6.35
N ARG A 93 -9.13 -7.33 6.82
CA ARG A 93 -10.47 -7.43 7.48
C ARG A 93 -11.63 -7.21 6.51
N THR A 94 -11.38 -6.65 5.33
CA THR A 94 -12.39 -6.54 4.27
C THR A 94 -12.77 -7.93 3.75
N LEU A 95 -13.92 -8.06 3.11
CA LEU A 95 -14.35 -9.33 2.51
C LEU A 95 -13.35 -9.82 1.46
N ILE A 96 -12.90 -8.94 0.59
CA ILE A 96 -11.94 -9.25 -0.47
C ILE A 96 -10.56 -9.55 0.15
N GLY A 97 -10.09 -8.74 1.09
CA GLY A 97 -8.80 -8.91 1.74
C GLY A 97 -8.67 -10.23 2.48
N ARG A 98 -9.72 -10.70 3.16
CA ARG A 98 -9.73 -12.03 3.81
C ARG A 98 -9.51 -13.16 2.83
N ALA A 99 -10.17 -13.12 1.68
CA ALA A 99 -9.99 -14.13 0.65
C ALA A 99 -8.57 -14.09 0.06
N VAL A 100 -8.07 -12.90 -0.26
CA VAL A 100 -6.72 -12.69 -0.79
C VAL A 100 -5.66 -13.16 0.21
N TYR A 101 -5.74 -12.76 1.48
CA TYR A 101 -4.76 -13.17 2.51
C TYR A 101 -4.83 -14.65 2.85
N GLY A 102 -6.02 -15.28 2.76
CA GLY A 102 -6.15 -16.73 2.87
C GLY A 102 -5.32 -17.45 1.81
N VAL A 103 -5.40 -17.02 0.56
CA VAL A 103 -4.58 -17.56 -0.54
C VAL A 103 -3.09 -17.25 -0.33
N MET A 104 -2.75 -16.02 0.06
CA MET A 104 -1.35 -15.59 0.28
C MET A 104 -0.64 -16.46 1.34
N ARG A 105 -1.32 -16.76 2.45
CA ARG A 105 -0.78 -17.64 3.52
C ARG A 105 -0.50 -19.05 3.03
N LEU A 106 -1.36 -19.59 2.17
CA LEU A 106 -1.17 -20.93 1.59
C LEU A 106 -0.03 -20.99 0.56
N LEU A 107 0.24 -19.90 -0.13
CA LEU A 107 1.26 -19.83 -1.17
C LEU A 107 2.67 -19.70 -0.60
N GLY A 108 2.82 -19.14 0.59
CA GLY A 108 4.11 -18.76 1.16
C GLY A 108 4.69 -17.45 0.59
N PRO A 109 5.73 -16.89 1.24
CA PRO A 109 6.23 -15.54 0.95
C PRO A 109 6.78 -15.40 -0.48
N ARG A 110 7.53 -16.39 -0.98
CA ARG A 110 8.10 -16.34 -2.34
C ARG A 110 7.03 -16.23 -3.42
N ARG A 111 6.02 -17.11 -3.37
CA ARG A 111 4.92 -17.08 -4.35
C ARG A 111 4.03 -15.86 -4.18
N LEU A 112 3.88 -15.36 -2.94
CA LEU A 112 3.21 -14.10 -2.68
C LEU A 112 3.91 -12.96 -3.43
N VAL A 113 5.23 -12.80 -3.28
CA VAL A 113 6.00 -11.77 -3.97
C VAL A 113 5.88 -11.91 -5.49
N GLN A 114 6.01 -13.13 -6.02
CA GLN A 114 5.83 -13.40 -7.45
C GLN A 114 4.43 -13.00 -7.98
N ARG A 115 3.40 -12.96 -7.12
CA ARG A 115 2.04 -12.55 -7.47
C ARG A 115 1.72 -11.08 -7.17
N MET A 116 2.63 -10.33 -6.55
CA MET A 116 2.43 -8.89 -6.28
C MET A 116 2.01 -8.08 -7.52
N PRO A 117 2.59 -8.29 -8.72
CA PRO A 117 2.15 -7.56 -9.91
C PRO A 117 0.66 -7.71 -10.21
N GLN A 118 0.09 -8.89 -9.99
CA GLN A 118 -1.33 -9.15 -10.22
C GLN A 118 -2.19 -8.62 -9.08
N THR A 119 -1.72 -8.76 -7.84
CA THR A 119 -2.43 -8.30 -6.65
C THR A 119 -2.56 -6.77 -6.63
N LEU A 120 -1.48 -6.06 -6.94
CA LEU A 120 -1.46 -4.60 -6.95
C LEU A 120 -2.32 -4.01 -8.08
N ARG A 121 -2.41 -4.66 -9.24
CA ARG A 121 -3.36 -4.27 -10.30
C ARG A 121 -4.83 -4.30 -9.87
N GLY A 122 -5.16 -5.04 -8.82
CA GLY A 122 -6.49 -5.06 -8.24
C GLY A 122 -6.79 -3.89 -7.31
N THR A 123 -5.80 -3.06 -6.98
CA THR A 123 -5.93 -1.95 -6.03
C THR A 123 -6.11 -0.59 -6.69
N ASP A 124 -5.74 -0.47 -7.97
CA ASP A 124 -5.75 0.77 -8.73
C ASP A 124 -5.76 0.51 -10.26
N ASN A 125 -5.77 1.57 -11.07
CA ASN A 125 -5.82 1.47 -12.54
C ASN A 125 -4.46 1.74 -13.23
N TYR A 126 -3.38 1.94 -12.47
CA TYR A 126 -2.13 2.43 -13.04
C TYR A 126 -0.89 1.63 -12.62
N THR A 127 -0.92 0.89 -11.52
CA THR A 127 0.28 0.23 -11.00
C THR A 127 0.81 -0.83 -11.95
N GLU A 128 2.04 -0.63 -12.38
CA GLU A 128 2.84 -1.57 -13.15
C GLU A 128 4.02 -2.02 -12.29
N VAL A 129 4.26 -3.32 -12.26
CA VAL A 129 5.32 -3.92 -11.47
C VAL A 129 6.12 -4.88 -12.32
N GLU A 130 7.43 -4.71 -12.30
CA GLU A 130 8.42 -5.65 -12.82
C GLU A 130 9.14 -6.31 -11.65
N LEU A 131 9.30 -7.62 -11.71
CA LEU A 131 9.99 -8.40 -10.68
C LEU A 131 11.16 -9.14 -11.29
N VAL A 132 12.30 -9.07 -10.60
CA VAL A 132 13.50 -9.87 -10.89
C VAL A 132 13.84 -10.69 -9.66
N GLU A 133 13.81 -12.00 -9.77
CA GLU A 133 14.23 -12.91 -8.70
C GLU A 133 15.75 -12.96 -8.64
N LYS A 134 16.33 -12.57 -7.50
CA LYS A 134 17.77 -12.61 -7.24
C LYS A 134 18.17 -13.84 -6.40
N GLY A 135 17.21 -14.45 -5.74
CA GLY A 135 17.40 -15.64 -4.90
C GLY A 135 16.09 -16.11 -4.29
N PRO A 136 16.07 -17.23 -3.55
CA PRO A 136 14.85 -17.80 -3.00
C PRO A 136 14.04 -16.84 -2.12
N THR A 137 14.74 -15.97 -1.40
CA THR A 137 14.18 -14.98 -0.46
C THR A 137 14.57 -13.55 -0.80
N THR A 138 14.95 -13.29 -2.07
CA THR A 138 15.44 -11.99 -2.51
C THR A 138 14.88 -11.63 -3.88
N PHE A 139 14.18 -10.50 -3.95
CA PHE A 139 13.62 -9.97 -5.20
C PHE A 139 13.95 -8.50 -5.35
N GLU A 140 14.16 -8.10 -6.60
CA GLU A 140 14.16 -6.71 -7.00
C GLU A 140 12.82 -6.41 -7.66
N MET A 141 12.16 -5.35 -7.21
CA MET A 141 10.84 -4.93 -7.67
C MET A 141 10.89 -3.49 -8.13
N ARG A 142 10.61 -3.27 -9.41
CA ARG A 142 10.48 -1.94 -9.99
C ARG A 142 9.02 -1.62 -10.23
N MET A 143 8.56 -0.47 -9.78
CA MET A 143 7.18 -0.04 -9.95
C MET A 143 7.06 1.46 -10.24
N ASN A 144 6.02 1.83 -10.97
CA ASN A 144 5.69 3.23 -11.31
C ASN A 144 5.01 3.96 -10.14
N SER A 145 5.64 3.95 -8.97
CA SER A 145 5.13 4.60 -7.76
C SER A 145 5.12 6.13 -7.90
N VAL A 146 4.06 6.75 -7.40
CA VAL A 146 3.91 8.22 -7.37
C VAL A 146 3.54 8.72 -5.97
N LEU A 147 3.58 7.84 -4.96
CA LEU A 147 3.22 8.20 -3.60
C LEU A 147 4.39 8.93 -2.94
N ASP A 148 4.22 10.24 -2.67
CA ASP A 148 5.14 11.01 -1.82
C ASP A 148 4.84 10.72 -0.34
N CYS A 149 5.14 9.47 0.06
CA CYS A 149 4.90 8.93 1.40
C CYS A 149 6.12 8.11 1.82
N PRO A 150 7.19 8.76 2.31
CA PRO A 150 8.45 8.08 2.65
C PRO A 150 8.22 6.96 3.68
N GLY A 151 8.77 5.78 3.43
CA GLY A 151 8.65 4.60 4.28
C GLY A 151 7.32 3.84 4.17
N TYR A 152 6.30 4.41 3.52
CA TYR A 152 4.99 3.77 3.40
C TYR A 152 5.03 2.51 2.52
N SER A 153 5.59 2.60 1.33
CA SER A 153 5.66 1.45 0.41
C SER A 153 6.53 0.34 0.95
N GLU A 154 7.68 0.68 1.52
CA GLU A 154 8.59 -0.27 2.15
C GLU A 154 7.87 -1.05 3.26
N SER A 155 7.25 -0.34 4.18
CA SER A 155 6.51 -0.96 5.28
C SER A 155 5.30 -1.76 4.79
N LEU A 156 4.59 -1.29 3.75
CA LEU A 156 3.49 -2.03 3.14
C LEU A 156 3.95 -3.41 2.64
N PHE A 157 5.04 -3.46 1.88
CA PHE A 157 5.57 -4.71 1.33
C PHE A 157 6.14 -5.62 2.41
N GLU A 158 6.82 -5.07 3.43
CA GLU A 158 7.26 -5.84 4.59
C GLU A 158 6.09 -6.56 5.28
N HIS A 159 4.98 -5.83 5.51
CA HIS A 159 3.79 -6.42 6.14
C HIS A 159 3.10 -7.44 5.23
N MET A 160 3.06 -7.22 3.92
CA MET A 160 2.54 -8.20 2.97
C MET A 160 3.36 -9.49 2.98
N ILE A 161 4.70 -9.40 3.01
CA ILE A 161 5.60 -10.57 3.10
C ILE A 161 5.35 -11.34 4.42
N ARG A 162 5.16 -10.62 5.55
CA ARG A 162 4.78 -11.24 6.84
C ARG A 162 3.45 -11.98 6.76
N VAL A 163 2.45 -11.44 6.06
CA VAL A 163 1.16 -12.14 5.83
C VAL A 163 1.37 -13.47 5.11
N GLY A 164 2.34 -13.56 4.21
CA GLY A 164 2.74 -14.79 3.52
C GLY A 164 3.61 -15.74 4.35
N GLY A 165 3.98 -15.35 5.58
CA GLY A 165 4.82 -16.17 6.47
C GLY A 165 6.32 -15.93 6.34
N GLY A 166 6.76 -14.88 5.64
CA GLY A 166 8.18 -14.47 5.62
C GLY A 166 8.58 -13.86 6.96
N GLU A 167 9.72 -14.28 7.50
CA GLU A 167 10.26 -13.76 8.75
C GLU A 167 11.25 -12.64 8.50
N SER A 168 11.29 -11.67 9.41
CA SER A 168 12.21 -10.52 9.37
C SER A 168 12.30 -9.85 7.98
N PRO A 169 11.15 -9.57 7.30
CA PRO A 169 11.21 -8.96 5.99
C PRO A 169 11.82 -7.57 6.08
N GLN A 170 12.65 -7.25 5.10
CA GLN A 170 13.24 -5.93 4.89
C GLN A 170 12.99 -5.50 3.46
N VAL A 171 12.53 -4.28 3.30
CA VAL A 171 12.34 -3.64 2.00
C VAL A 171 13.11 -2.33 1.99
N THR A 172 14.00 -2.19 1.02
CA THR A 172 14.85 -1.01 0.87
C THR A 172 14.67 -0.40 -0.51
N THR A 173 14.48 0.90 -0.59
CA THR A 173 14.52 1.63 -1.86
C THR A 173 15.94 1.69 -2.39
N LEU A 174 16.17 1.17 -3.59
CA LEU A 174 17.46 1.19 -4.28
C LEU A 174 17.63 2.44 -5.14
N SER A 175 16.58 2.81 -5.89
CA SER A 175 16.60 4.00 -6.74
C SER A 175 15.19 4.56 -6.94
N VAL A 176 15.13 5.86 -7.27
CA VAL A 176 13.93 6.56 -7.75
C VAL A 176 14.33 7.29 -9.02
N GLU A 177 13.92 6.78 -10.16
CA GLU A 177 14.33 7.27 -11.48
C GLU A 177 13.18 7.18 -12.49
N ASP A 178 13.01 8.19 -13.31
CA ASP A 178 12.03 8.22 -14.41
C ASP A 178 10.59 7.88 -13.99
N GLY A 179 10.18 8.35 -12.79
CA GLY A 179 8.84 8.09 -12.26
C GLY A 179 8.62 6.65 -11.76
N HIS A 180 9.71 5.88 -11.61
CA HIS A 180 9.70 4.54 -11.05
C HIS A 180 10.53 4.47 -9.78
N THR A 181 10.12 3.60 -8.87
CA THR A 181 10.91 3.25 -7.69
C THR A 181 11.32 1.79 -7.80
N THR A 182 12.59 1.51 -7.54
CA THR A 182 13.13 0.15 -7.44
C THR A 182 13.37 -0.20 -5.99
N TYR A 183 12.81 -1.32 -5.56
CA TYR A 183 12.95 -1.85 -4.21
C TYR A 183 13.72 -3.16 -4.20
N LEU A 184 14.52 -3.40 -3.16
CA LEU A 184 15.05 -4.71 -2.80
C LEU A 184 14.17 -5.29 -1.68
N LEU A 185 13.58 -6.45 -1.93
CA LEU A 185 12.78 -7.20 -0.98
C LEU A 185 13.58 -8.40 -0.50
N THR A 186 13.73 -8.55 0.81
CA THR A 186 14.41 -9.70 1.43
C THR A 186 13.62 -10.19 2.64
N TRP A 187 13.74 -11.48 2.95
CA TRP A 187 13.19 -12.10 4.17
C TRP A 187 13.96 -13.35 4.53
N THR A 188 13.68 -13.92 5.70
CA THR A 188 14.15 -15.24 6.10
C THR A 188 13.00 -16.24 6.08
N GLU A 189 13.30 -17.50 5.78
CA GLU A 189 12.36 -18.63 5.93
C GLU A 189 12.64 -19.36 7.24
N ARG A 190 11.59 -19.95 7.81
CA ARG A 190 11.75 -20.83 9.00
C ARG A 190 12.48 -22.10 8.66
#